data_28f56a1e7fa435a57a1bb1e29d24deb6
#
_entry.id   28f56a1e7fa435a57a1bb1e29d24deb6
#
_cell.length_a   1.000
_cell.length_b   1.000
_cell.length_c   1.000
_cell.angle_alpha   90.00
_cell.angle_beta   90.00
_cell.angle_gamma   90.00
#
_symmetry.space_group_name_H-M   'P 1'
#
loop_
_entity.id
_entity.type
_entity.pdbx_description
1 polymer ?
#
loop_
_entity_poly.entity_id
_entity_poly.type
_entity_poly.pdbx_seq_one_letter_code
_entity_poly.pdbx_strand_id
1 'polypeptide(L)' 'MKLGARIRKIRMFRNITQKELGRRLGYGESSADVRIAQYESGQRTPKQETLIQIAEILEVDVRNFLSPGIA' A
#
# COMPACT_ATOMS: atom_id res chain seq x y z
N MET A 1 7.67 12.37 2.96
CA MET A 1 6.38 11.73 3.22
C MET A 1 6.63 10.29 3.63
N LYS A 2 5.98 9.83 4.69
CA LYS A 2 6.17 8.48 5.16
C LYS A 2 5.58 7.46 4.19
N LEU A 3 6.10 6.26 4.24
CA LEU A 3 5.67 5.20 3.34
C LEU A 3 4.17 4.98 3.38
N GLY A 4 3.61 4.87 4.57
CA GLY A 4 2.16 4.63 4.70
C GLY A 4 1.33 5.71 4.05
N ALA A 5 1.76 6.95 4.22
CA ALA A 5 1.03 8.08 3.62
C ALA A 5 1.13 8.04 2.10
N ARG A 6 2.26 7.57 1.57
CA ARG A 6 2.40 7.44 0.12
C ARG A 6 1.49 6.36 -0.42
N ILE A 7 1.44 5.22 0.27
CA ILE A 7 0.55 4.14 -0.15
C ILE A 7 -0.88 4.65 -0.20
N ARG A 8 -1.29 5.36 0.84
CA ARG A 8 -2.65 5.87 0.91
C ARG A 8 -2.92 6.85 -0.23
N LYS A 9 -1.99 7.77 -0.45
CA LYS A 9 -2.18 8.79 -1.47
C LYS A 9 -2.33 8.17 -2.85
N ILE A 10 -1.47 7.24 -3.18
CA ILE A 10 -1.50 6.60 -4.50
C ILE A 10 -2.74 5.72 -4.62
N ARG A 11 -3.09 5.02 -3.55
CA ARG A 11 -4.29 4.19 -3.55
C ARG A 11 -5.53 5.04 -3.85
N MET A 12 -5.63 6.18 -3.18
CA MET A 12 -6.78 7.06 -3.37
C MET A 12 -6.79 7.66 -4.78
N PHE A 13 -5.61 7.95 -5.30
CA PHE A 13 -5.51 8.47 -6.66
C PHE A 13 -6.02 7.45 -7.66
N ARG A 14 -5.84 6.15 -7.37
CA ARG A 14 -6.33 5.09 -8.24
C ARG A 14 -7.77 4.70 -7.95
N ASN A 15 -8.41 5.37 -6.98
CA ASN A 15 -9.80 5.09 -6.63
C ASN A 15 -10.01 3.65 -6.17
N ILE A 16 -9.04 3.12 -5.45
CA ILE A 16 -9.13 1.77 -4.90
C ILE A 16 -9.30 1.88 -3.39
N THR A 17 -10.27 1.16 -2.84
CA THR A 17 -10.50 1.19 -1.41
C THR A 17 -9.46 0.36 -0.67
N GLN A 18 -9.33 0.57 0.63
CA GLN A 18 -8.44 -0.24 1.45
C GLN A 18 -8.80 -1.72 1.34
N LYS A 19 -10.09 -2.02 1.37
CA LYS A 19 -10.55 -3.39 1.30
C LYS A 19 -10.18 -4.02 -0.04
N GLU A 20 -10.37 -3.29 -1.12
CA GLU A 20 -10.06 -3.82 -2.44
C GLU A 20 -8.56 -4.08 -2.58
N LEU A 21 -7.75 -3.16 -2.11
CA LEU A 21 -6.30 -3.38 -2.17
C LEU A 21 -5.90 -4.61 -1.37
N GLY A 22 -6.46 -4.74 -0.16
CA GLY A 22 -6.16 -5.88 0.67
C GLY A 22 -6.60 -7.20 0.04
N ARG A 23 -7.76 -7.20 -0.59
CA ARG A 23 -8.26 -8.40 -1.26
C ARG A 23 -7.34 -8.80 -2.42
N ARG A 24 -6.88 -7.83 -3.18
CA ARG A 24 -5.98 -8.12 -4.30
C ARG A 24 -4.63 -8.63 -3.83
N LEU A 25 -4.25 -8.27 -2.60
CA LEU A 25 -3.03 -8.81 -2.01
C LEU A 25 -3.23 -10.21 -1.45
N GLY A 26 -4.46 -10.68 -1.42
CA GLY A 26 -4.74 -12.03 -0.93
C GLY A 26 -5.19 -12.09 0.51
N TYR A 27 -5.43 -10.95 1.16
CA TYR A 27 -5.90 -10.97 2.55
C TYR A 27 -7.36 -11.35 2.58
N GLY A 28 -7.76 -12.02 3.65
CA GLY A 28 -9.14 -12.45 3.80
C GLY A 28 -10.10 -11.29 3.93
N GLU A 29 -11.35 -11.56 3.64
CA GLU A 29 -12.40 -10.54 3.63
C GLU A 29 -12.47 -9.76 4.93
N SER A 30 -12.32 -10.44 6.07
CA SER A 30 -12.47 -9.78 7.35
C SER A 30 -11.24 -8.98 7.79
N SER A 31 -10.12 -9.16 7.13
CA SER A 31 -8.89 -8.48 7.53
C SER A 31 -8.28 -7.58 6.46
N ALA A 32 -8.88 -7.59 5.27
CA ALA A 32 -8.27 -6.88 4.13
C ALA A 32 -8.09 -5.39 4.41
N ASP A 33 -9.13 -4.71 4.80
CA ASP A 33 -9.05 -3.28 5.04
C ASP A 33 -8.23 -2.96 6.28
N VAL A 34 -8.30 -3.81 7.30
CA VAL A 34 -7.54 -3.59 8.53
C VAL A 34 -6.03 -3.66 8.24
N ARG A 35 -5.62 -4.63 7.44
CA ARG A 35 -4.21 -4.75 7.11
C ARG A 35 -3.69 -3.54 6.35
N ILE A 36 -4.45 -3.06 5.39
CA ILE A 36 -4.05 -1.89 4.63
C ILE A 36 -4.03 -0.65 5.51
N ALA A 37 -5.03 -0.50 6.38
CA ALA A 37 -5.06 0.61 7.31
C ALA A 37 -3.83 0.63 8.20
N GLN A 38 -3.37 -0.53 8.64
CA GLN A 38 -2.17 -0.64 9.47
C GLN A 38 -0.93 -0.22 8.68
N TYR A 39 -0.84 -0.59 7.41
CA TYR A 39 0.28 -0.16 6.57
C TYR A 39 0.24 1.37 6.37
N GLU A 40 -0.93 1.89 6.12
CA GLU A 40 -1.07 3.33 5.83
C GLU A 40 -0.81 4.21 7.05
N SER A 41 -1.14 3.70 8.24
CA SER A 41 -0.92 4.46 9.46
C SER A 41 0.50 4.32 9.99
N GLY A 42 1.26 3.37 9.47
CA GLY A 42 2.60 3.12 9.97
C GLY A 42 2.64 2.14 11.12
N GLN A 43 1.49 1.60 11.51
CA GLN A 43 1.43 0.63 12.59
C GLN A 43 2.15 -0.65 12.19
N ARG A 44 2.11 -1.00 10.92
CA ARG A 44 2.87 -2.10 10.36
C ARG A 44 3.60 -1.62 9.13
N THR A 45 4.77 -2.20 8.88
CA THR A 45 5.54 -1.88 7.68
C THR A 45 5.47 -3.09 6.74
N PRO A 46 5.03 -2.90 5.51
CA PRO A 46 4.95 -4.03 4.58
C PRO A 46 6.35 -4.50 4.23
N LYS A 47 6.49 -5.79 4.03
CA LYS A 47 7.76 -6.35 3.58
C LYS A 47 7.99 -5.92 2.14
N GLN A 48 9.21 -6.02 1.68
CA GLN A 48 9.54 -5.60 0.32
C GLN A 48 8.70 -6.31 -0.72
N GLU A 49 8.47 -7.61 -0.55
CA GLU A 49 7.65 -8.36 -1.48
C GLU A 49 6.22 -7.83 -1.53
N THR A 50 5.67 -7.50 -0.36
CA THR A 50 4.32 -6.96 -0.29
C THR A 50 4.28 -5.59 -0.96
N LEU A 51 5.33 -4.81 -0.75
CA LEU A 51 5.39 -3.48 -1.32
C LEU A 51 5.43 -3.54 -2.85
N ILE A 52 6.16 -4.51 -3.40
CA ILE A 52 6.20 -4.71 -4.84
C ILE A 52 4.81 -5.08 -5.36
N GLN A 53 4.09 -5.93 -4.64
CA GLN A 53 2.74 -6.30 -5.03
C GLN A 53 1.79 -5.11 -4.98
N ILE A 54 1.92 -4.27 -3.95
CA ILE A 54 1.10 -3.08 -3.84
C ILE A 54 1.36 -2.16 -5.03
N ALA A 55 2.63 -2.00 -5.39
CA ALA A 55 2.99 -1.16 -6.53
C ALA A 55 2.39 -1.69 -7.83
N GLU A 56 2.40 -3.00 -8.01
CA GLU A 56 1.83 -3.61 -9.19
C GLU A 56 0.32 -3.39 -9.25
N ILE A 57 -0.36 -3.56 -8.13
CA ILE A 57 -1.80 -3.39 -8.08
C ILE A 57 -2.16 -1.94 -8.36
N LEU A 58 -1.39 -1.02 -7.81
CA LEU A 58 -1.65 0.39 -7.99
C LEU A 58 -1.05 0.94 -9.29
N GLU A 59 -0.37 0.08 -10.04
CA GLU A 59 0.20 0.44 -11.35
C GLU A 59 1.21 1.57 -11.26
N VAL A 60 2.09 1.51 -10.28
CA VAL A 60 3.16 2.48 -10.15
C VAL A 60 4.48 1.73 -9.95
N ASP A 61 5.57 2.43 -10.17
CA ASP A 61 6.89 1.87 -9.98
C ASP A 61 7.12 1.76 -8.47
N VAL A 62 7.59 0.62 -8.01
CA VAL A 62 7.82 0.39 -6.60
C VAL A 62 8.80 1.40 -6.02
N ARG A 63 9.63 2.00 -6.85
CA ARG A 63 10.58 3.02 -6.39
C ARG A 63 9.87 4.25 -5.83
N ASN A 64 8.62 4.46 -6.17
CA ASN A 64 7.82 5.53 -5.58
C ASN A 64 7.65 5.33 -4.08
N PHE A 65 7.82 4.10 -3.61
CA PHE A 65 7.70 3.80 -2.19
C PHE A 65 9.07 3.70 -1.51
N LEU A 66 10.10 3.32 -2.28
CA LEU A 66 11.40 3.02 -1.70
C LEU A 66 12.35 4.20 -1.65
N SER A 67 12.10 5.19 -2.44
CA SER A 67 13.01 6.28 -2.58
C SER A 67 12.45 7.49 -1.99
N PRO A 68 12.48 7.56 -0.79
CA PRO A 68 11.98 8.69 -0.13
C PRO A 68 12.54 9.92 -0.54
N GLY A 69 12.17 10.36 -1.38
CA GLY A 69 12.60 11.60 -1.62
C GLY A 69 13.92 11.93 -1.73
N ILE A 70 14.52 11.28 -2.10
CA ILE A 70 15.75 11.54 -2.18
C ILE A 70 15.96 12.45 -2.79
N ALA A 71 15.92 12.67 -2.85
CA ALA A 71 16.30 13.46 -3.47
C ALA A 71 16.45 13.67 -3.76
#